data_2bd7ba39f7cb585543e1f458114bfd2a
#
_entry.id   2bd7ba39f7cb585543e1f458114bfd2a
#
_cell.length_a   1.000
_cell.length_b   1.000
_cell.length_c   1.000
_cell.angle_alpha   90.00
_cell.angle_beta   90.00
_cell.angle_gamma   90.00
#
_symmetry.space_group_name_H-M   'P 1'
#
loop_
_entity.id
_entity.type
_entity.pdbx_description
1 polymer ?
#
loop_
_entity_poly.entity_id
_entity_poly.type
_entity_poly.pdbx_seq_one_letter_code
_entity_poly.pdbx_strand_id
1 'polypeptide(L)'
;MAVPSRAQHLWRYTPWARIHPSSVDQVPDAHPVQWKVLEGGTLHQGAPRVLTDEDIGRVFLSELGGSALTLEASGEHAVVHVQAMASGHVAVGHLHLVMKHNVTVLIHLAGEADWAGLHLTGEVGANVQCAVGLVNELSTNSKLLHCENWSIGRDASLELASLSIGGFRCKSDVRTVFTAPGSNLTQAISIHGHQQRHVDHHIEIHHLVPHTDSSLHIHAACDDQSHSISTGLLTIAEHANHCDAGQVFKNLLLSEKARAEAIPELEVLADEVAAAHGAASAPVDRDQLHYLMSRGLTPEEAIALLIEGFMQDGFSNLKQEALINEMRTRLTVHLECELKR
;
A
#
# COMPACT_ATOMS: atom_id res chain seq x y z
N MET A 1 5.79 -1.16 -25.69
CA MET A 1 5.57 -2.20 -24.65
C MET A 1 4.40 -3.09 -25.04
N ALA A 2 4.46 -4.41 -24.76
CA ALA A 2 3.32 -5.28 -24.98
C ALA A 2 2.26 -5.03 -23.92
N VAL A 3 1.02 -4.69 -24.34
CA VAL A 3 -0.09 -4.48 -23.40
C VAL A 3 -0.44 -5.80 -22.71
N PRO A 4 -0.49 -5.84 -21.37
CA PRO A 4 -0.79 -7.07 -20.65
C PRO A 4 -2.22 -7.54 -20.91
N SER A 5 -2.38 -8.83 -21.01
CA SER A 5 -3.70 -9.44 -21.14
C SER A 5 -4.38 -9.55 -19.76
N ARG A 6 -5.71 -9.62 -19.73
CA ARG A 6 -6.48 -9.94 -18.52
C ARG A 6 -6.21 -11.37 -17.98
N ALA A 7 -5.53 -12.21 -18.75
CA ALA A 7 -5.10 -13.53 -18.28
C ALA A 7 -3.94 -13.43 -17.27
N GLN A 8 -3.16 -12.35 -17.30
CA GLN A 8 -2.17 -12.07 -16.28
C GLN A 8 -2.87 -11.66 -14.98
N HIS A 9 -2.55 -12.33 -13.88
CA HIS A 9 -3.22 -12.15 -12.60
C HIS A 9 -3.21 -10.69 -12.12
N LEU A 10 -2.06 -10.04 -12.19
CA LEU A 10 -1.86 -8.64 -11.84
C LEU A 10 -2.83 -7.66 -12.53
N TRP A 11 -3.23 -7.95 -13.79
CA TRP A 11 -4.05 -7.05 -14.62
C TRP A 11 -5.49 -7.54 -14.83
N ARG A 12 -5.90 -8.59 -14.13
CA ARG A 12 -7.22 -9.20 -14.27
C ARG A 12 -8.35 -8.26 -13.86
N TYR A 13 -8.22 -7.61 -12.72
CA TYR A 13 -9.26 -6.79 -12.10
C TYR A 13 -9.19 -5.32 -12.52
N THR A 14 -7.97 -4.81 -12.72
CA THR A 14 -7.74 -3.47 -13.24
C THR A 14 -6.95 -3.56 -14.55
N PRO A 15 -7.63 -3.76 -15.70
CA PRO A 15 -6.96 -3.82 -17.00
C PRO A 15 -6.12 -2.59 -17.27
N TRP A 16 -4.98 -2.76 -17.91
CA TRP A 16 -4.03 -1.70 -18.25
C TRP A 16 -4.69 -0.46 -18.85
N ALA A 17 -5.59 -0.63 -19.82
CA ALA A 17 -6.32 0.46 -20.46
C ALA A 17 -7.17 1.31 -19.50
N ARG A 18 -7.52 0.80 -18.30
CA ARG A 18 -8.29 1.55 -17.31
C ARG A 18 -7.42 2.40 -16.41
N ILE A 19 -6.16 2.01 -16.21
CA ILE A 19 -5.22 2.74 -15.38
C ILE A 19 -4.31 3.64 -16.20
N HIS A 20 -4.05 3.34 -17.46
CA HIS A 20 -3.20 4.16 -18.32
C HIS A 20 -3.69 5.62 -18.43
N PRO A 21 -2.79 6.62 -18.41
CA PRO A 21 -3.18 8.04 -18.41
C PRO A 21 -3.81 8.52 -19.73
N SER A 22 -3.39 7.95 -20.85
CA SER A 22 -3.86 8.35 -22.19
C SER A 22 -4.31 7.15 -23.02
N SER A 23 -3.88 7.03 -24.26
CA SER A 23 -4.08 5.84 -25.08
C SER A 23 -3.00 4.79 -24.78
N VAL A 24 -3.33 3.52 -25.00
CA VAL A 24 -2.51 2.36 -24.61
C VAL A 24 -1.12 2.32 -25.26
N ASP A 25 -0.91 3.06 -26.35
CA ASP A 25 0.31 3.06 -27.15
C ASP A 25 1.15 4.33 -27.01
N GLN A 26 0.78 5.24 -26.13
CA GLN A 26 1.46 6.52 -25.98
C GLN A 26 2.08 6.66 -24.58
N VAL A 27 3.31 7.13 -24.53
CA VAL A 27 3.96 7.61 -23.30
C VAL A 27 3.77 9.13 -23.27
N PRO A 28 2.86 9.66 -22.41
CA PRO A 28 2.62 11.10 -22.35
C PRO A 28 3.77 11.82 -21.65
N ASP A 29 3.86 13.13 -21.87
CA ASP A 29 4.75 13.97 -21.07
C ASP A 29 4.31 13.96 -19.61
N ALA A 30 5.26 13.77 -18.71
CA ALA A 30 5.01 13.72 -17.28
C ALA A 30 5.67 14.89 -16.55
N HIS A 31 4.96 15.47 -15.59
CA HIS A 31 5.51 16.42 -14.64
C HIS A 31 6.14 15.69 -13.45
N PRO A 32 7.20 16.23 -12.84
CA PRO A 32 7.75 15.67 -11.63
C PRO A 32 6.77 15.83 -10.45
N VAL A 33 6.59 14.76 -9.66
CA VAL A 33 6.02 14.90 -8.31
C VAL A 33 6.91 15.82 -7.50
N GLN A 34 6.32 16.77 -6.80
CA GLN A 34 7.05 17.68 -5.92
C GLN A 34 7.26 17.03 -4.56
N TRP A 35 8.50 16.72 -4.25
CA TRP A 35 8.88 16.10 -3.00
C TRP A 35 9.39 17.14 -2.00
N LYS A 36 8.95 17.04 -0.75
CA LYS A 36 9.41 17.88 0.34
C LYS A 36 9.59 17.04 1.59
N VAL A 37 10.81 17.02 2.14
CA VAL A 37 11.03 16.53 3.49
C VAL A 37 10.66 17.65 4.46
N LEU A 38 9.76 17.36 5.37
CA LEU A 38 9.33 18.29 6.40
C LEU A 38 10.26 18.23 7.59
N GLU A 39 10.73 17.03 7.94
CA GLU A 39 11.67 16.78 9.03
C GLU A 39 12.39 15.44 8.86
N GLY A 40 13.47 15.23 9.57
CA GLY A 40 14.14 13.95 9.82
C GLY A 40 15.03 13.42 8.70
N GLY A 41 15.16 14.11 7.56
CA GLY A 41 15.95 13.58 6.45
C GLY A 41 16.29 14.60 5.37
N THR A 42 17.00 14.14 4.34
CA THR A 42 17.40 14.93 3.18
C THR A 42 17.14 14.14 1.89
N LEU A 43 16.72 14.84 0.84
CA LEU A 43 16.51 14.28 -0.49
C LEU A 43 17.70 14.62 -1.39
N HIS A 44 18.21 13.61 -2.07
CA HIS A 44 19.29 13.74 -3.06
C HIS A 44 18.79 13.37 -4.44
N GLN A 45 19.36 13.94 -5.48
CA GLN A 45 19.06 13.54 -6.86
C GLN A 45 19.44 12.08 -7.06
N GLY A 46 18.54 11.33 -7.70
CA GLY A 46 18.69 9.92 -8.05
C GLY A 46 18.33 9.67 -9.50
N ALA A 47 18.23 8.41 -9.87
CA ALA A 47 17.69 7.96 -11.14
C ALA A 47 16.58 6.93 -10.90
N PRO A 48 15.58 6.83 -11.79
CA PRO A 48 14.61 5.75 -11.73
C PRO A 48 15.34 4.40 -11.69
N ARG A 49 14.96 3.53 -10.77
CA ARG A 49 15.52 2.19 -10.71
C ARG A 49 14.70 1.27 -11.60
N VAL A 50 15.35 0.68 -12.59
CA VAL A 50 14.77 -0.33 -13.48
C VAL A 50 15.38 -1.66 -13.11
N LEU A 51 14.57 -2.62 -12.71
CA LEU A 51 14.97 -3.99 -12.51
C LEU A 51 14.69 -4.77 -13.80
N THR A 52 15.53 -5.74 -14.14
CA THR A 52 15.59 -6.34 -15.47
C THR A 52 14.41 -7.24 -15.87
N ASP A 53 13.56 -7.66 -14.94
CA ASP A 53 12.41 -8.57 -15.19
C ASP A 53 11.09 -7.98 -14.69
N GLU A 54 10.91 -6.67 -14.85
CA GLU A 54 9.77 -5.97 -14.33
C GLU A 54 8.56 -6.01 -15.26
N ASP A 55 7.40 -5.90 -14.61
CA ASP A 55 6.14 -5.79 -15.33
C ASP A 55 5.98 -4.43 -16.03
N ILE A 56 4.95 -4.34 -16.86
CA ILE A 56 4.65 -3.14 -17.63
C ILE A 56 4.44 -1.89 -16.76
N GLY A 57 3.91 -2.03 -15.54
CA GLY A 57 3.66 -0.89 -14.65
C GLY A 57 4.95 -0.19 -14.25
N ARG A 58 5.95 -0.94 -13.81
CA ARG A 58 7.26 -0.43 -13.40
C ARG A 58 8.04 0.12 -14.58
N VAL A 59 8.07 -0.62 -15.69
CA VAL A 59 8.71 -0.16 -16.93
C VAL A 59 8.09 1.14 -17.41
N PHE A 60 6.76 1.25 -17.40
CA PHE A 60 6.05 2.46 -17.82
C PHE A 60 6.36 3.65 -16.92
N LEU A 61 6.36 3.47 -15.59
CA LEU A 61 6.76 4.54 -14.66
C LEU A 61 8.19 5.02 -14.92
N SER A 62 9.11 4.09 -15.18
CA SER A 62 10.50 4.44 -15.50
C SER A 62 10.62 5.21 -16.82
N GLU A 63 9.87 4.84 -17.86
CA GLU A 63 9.87 5.53 -19.15
C GLU A 63 9.23 6.93 -19.08
N LEU A 64 8.20 7.12 -18.24
CA LEU A 64 7.64 8.44 -17.97
C LEU A 64 8.64 9.39 -17.30
N GLY A 65 9.61 8.86 -16.58
CA GLY A 65 10.62 9.66 -15.88
C GLY A 65 10.06 10.40 -14.67
N GLY A 66 9.88 11.70 -14.77
CA GLY A 66 9.45 12.54 -13.65
C GLY A 66 10.61 12.89 -12.70
N SER A 67 10.34 12.98 -11.38
CA SER A 67 11.35 13.17 -10.35
C SER A 67 11.86 11.84 -9.81
N ALA A 68 13.18 11.68 -9.73
CA ALA A 68 13.78 10.52 -9.10
C ALA A 68 14.74 10.95 -8.00
N LEU A 69 14.47 10.55 -6.76
CA LEU A 69 15.20 10.99 -5.58
C LEU A 69 15.61 9.81 -4.71
N THR A 70 16.66 10.02 -3.92
CA THR A 70 17.08 9.11 -2.84
C THR A 70 16.90 9.83 -1.51
N LEU A 71 16.24 9.16 -0.55
CA LEU A 71 16.08 9.67 0.80
C LEU A 71 17.19 9.17 1.70
N GLU A 72 17.82 10.09 2.42
CA GLU A 72 18.77 9.82 3.49
C GLU A 72 18.19 10.35 4.81
N ALA A 73 18.09 9.48 5.82
CA ALA A 73 17.64 9.86 7.16
C ALA A 73 18.74 10.62 7.92
N SER A 74 18.35 11.56 8.77
CA SER A 74 19.29 12.41 9.52
C SER A 74 20.07 11.67 10.62
N GLY A 75 19.67 10.46 10.98
CA GLY A 75 20.31 9.64 11.99
C GLY A 75 19.50 8.45 12.42
N GLU A 76 20.00 7.73 13.41
CA GLU A 76 19.35 6.57 14.00
C GLU A 76 18.05 6.95 14.73
N HIS A 77 17.02 6.11 14.59
CA HIS A 77 15.67 6.33 15.12
C HIS A 77 14.98 7.61 14.62
N ALA A 78 15.44 8.18 13.51
CA ALA A 78 14.78 9.34 12.93
C ALA A 78 13.36 8.99 12.45
N VAL A 79 12.43 9.91 12.67
CA VAL A 79 11.12 9.91 12.01
C VAL A 79 11.19 10.93 10.88
N VAL A 80 11.04 10.46 9.64
CA VAL A 80 11.17 11.27 8.43
C VAL A 80 9.79 11.49 7.83
N HIS A 81 9.34 12.73 7.79
CA HIS A 81 8.08 13.10 7.13
C HIS A 81 8.34 13.63 5.73
N VAL A 82 7.77 12.94 4.73
CA VAL A 82 7.90 13.27 3.32
C VAL A 82 6.55 13.59 2.72
N GLN A 83 6.42 14.76 2.14
CA GLN A 83 5.26 15.15 1.35
C GLN A 83 5.55 14.94 -0.14
N ALA A 84 4.65 14.25 -0.84
CA ALA A 84 4.66 14.03 -2.28
C ALA A 84 3.42 14.71 -2.89
N MET A 85 3.61 15.80 -3.62
CA MET A 85 2.53 16.56 -4.23
C MET A 85 2.46 16.29 -5.73
N ALA A 86 1.36 15.70 -6.18
CA ALA A 86 1.08 15.41 -7.59
C ALA A 86 0.15 16.48 -8.17
N SER A 87 0.55 17.09 -9.29
CA SER A 87 -0.22 18.15 -9.95
C SER A 87 -0.14 18.06 -11.48
N GLY A 88 -1.10 18.67 -12.18
CA GLY A 88 -1.17 18.67 -13.63
C GLY A 88 -1.80 17.41 -14.20
N HIS A 89 -1.62 17.17 -15.50
CA HIS A 89 -2.28 16.08 -16.20
C HIS A 89 -1.69 14.70 -15.85
N VAL A 90 -0.36 14.58 -15.90
CA VAL A 90 0.38 13.37 -15.51
C VAL A 90 1.53 13.77 -14.60
N ALA A 91 1.57 13.24 -13.39
CA ALA A 91 2.66 13.48 -12.43
C ALA A 91 3.37 12.16 -12.08
N VAL A 92 4.70 12.15 -12.09
CA VAL A 92 5.48 10.94 -11.78
C VAL A 92 6.58 11.22 -10.78
N GLY A 93 6.73 10.33 -9.81
CA GLY A 93 7.78 10.39 -8.81
C GLY A 93 8.37 9.02 -8.48
N HIS A 94 9.68 9.00 -8.32
CA HIS A 94 10.43 7.84 -7.85
C HIS A 94 11.16 8.23 -6.57
N LEU A 95 11.04 7.41 -5.53
CA LEU A 95 11.76 7.59 -4.29
C LEU A 95 12.47 6.29 -3.91
N HIS A 96 13.78 6.38 -3.74
CA HIS A 96 14.60 5.29 -3.27
C HIS A 96 15.02 5.51 -1.82
N LEU A 97 14.83 4.48 -0.96
CA LEU A 97 15.17 4.49 0.45
C LEU A 97 16.32 3.51 0.72
N VAL A 98 17.45 4.04 1.17
CA VAL A 98 18.59 3.22 1.63
C VAL A 98 18.61 3.25 3.15
N MET A 99 18.09 2.18 3.77
CA MET A 99 17.88 2.11 5.21
C MET A 99 19.05 1.36 5.88
N LYS A 100 20.07 2.12 6.29
CA LYS A 100 21.27 1.61 6.99
C LYS A 100 21.16 1.70 8.51
N HIS A 101 20.15 2.39 9.01
CA HIS A 101 19.88 2.66 10.41
C HIS A 101 18.40 2.44 10.68
N ASN A 102 18.04 2.28 11.95
CA ASN A 102 16.64 2.24 12.36
C ASN A 102 15.97 3.57 12.03
N VAL A 103 14.90 3.54 11.24
CA VAL A 103 14.21 4.74 10.77
C VAL A 103 12.72 4.46 10.54
N THR A 104 11.90 5.47 10.76
CA THR A 104 10.50 5.49 10.33
C THR A 104 10.33 6.56 9.26
N VAL A 105 9.83 6.18 8.09
CA VAL A 105 9.56 7.10 6.97
C VAL A 105 8.05 7.17 6.75
N LEU A 106 7.49 8.38 6.79
CA LEU A 106 6.06 8.64 6.62
C LEU A 106 5.86 9.47 5.36
N ILE A 107 5.26 8.87 4.33
CA ILE A 107 5.05 9.48 3.02
C ILE A 107 3.58 9.84 2.87
N HIS A 108 3.32 11.11 2.61
CA HIS A 108 2.00 11.64 2.34
C HIS A 108 1.87 12.03 0.87
N LEU A 109 1.15 11.23 0.10
CA LEU A 109 0.84 11.47 -1.30
C LEU A 109 -0.48 12.22 -1.42
N ALA A 110 -0.43 13.44 -1.93
CA ALA A 110 -1.60 14.29 -2.10
C ALA A 110 -1.53 15.08 -3.43
N GLY A 111 -2.58 15.82 -3.73
CA GLY A 111 -2.65 16.71 -4.89
C GLY A 111 -3.79 16.36 -5.84
N GLU A 112 -3.88 17.14 -6.93
CA GLU A 112 -4.99 17.14 -7.88
C GLU A 112 -4.58 16.73 -9.30
N ALA A 113 -3.50 15.93 -9.44
CA ALA A 113 -3.13 15.41 -10.75
C ALA A 113 -4.27 14.53 -11.32
N ASP A 114 -4.56 14.63 -12.61
CA ASP A 114 -5.51 13.73 -13.26
C ASP A 114 -5.01 12.27 -13.17
N TRP A 115 -3.69 12.09 -13.26
CA TRP A 115 -3.02 10.82 -13.12
C TRP A 115 -1.70 10.98 -12.37
N ALA A 116 -1.48 10.12 -11.39
CA ALA A 116 -0.23 10.05 -10.64
C ALA A 116 0.43 8.69 -10.81
N GLY A 117 1.74 8.68 -11.00
CA GLY A 117 2.61 7.52 -10.95
C GLY A 117 3.58 7.63 -9.79
N LEU A 118 3.63 6.61 -8.95
CA LEU A 118 4.55 6.56 -7.82
C LEU A 118 5.32 5.25 -7.83
N HIS A 119 6.64 5.31 -7.78
CA HIS A 119 7.49 4.14 -7.60
C HIS A 119 8.38 4.32 -6.37
N LEU A 120 8.16 3.49 -5.36
CA LEU A 120 8.97 3.42 -4.15
C LEU A 120 9.89 2.20 -4.22
N THR A 121 11.15 2.37 -3.88
CA THR A 121 12.09 1.26 -3.77
C THR A 121 12.86 1.36 -2.46
N GLY A 122 13.14 0.24 -1.81
CA GLY A 122 13.87 0.27 -0.55
C GLY A 122 14.74 -0.96 -0.31
N GLU A 123 15.88 -0.71 0.31
CA GLU A 123 16.83 -1.72 0.74
C GLU A 123 17.06 -1.59 2.25
N VAL A 124 16.62 -2.60 3.02
CA VAL A 124 16.82 -2.63 4.46
C VAL A 124 18.12 -3.37 4.77
N GLY A 125 19.05 -2.66 5.40
CA GLY A 125 20.35 -3.20 5.79
C GLY A 125 20.28 -4.30 6.85
N ALA A 126 21.36 -5.02 7.07
CA ALA A 126 21.41 -6.06 8.09
C ALA A 126 21.28 -5.49 9.51
N ASN A 127 20.53 -6.19 10.37
CA ASN A 127 20.24 -5.82 11.77
C ASN A 127 19.52 -4.48 11.94
N VAL A 128 18.79 -4.01 10.92
CA VAL A 128 18.08 -2.73 10.92
C VAL A 128 16.58 -2.96 11.11
N GLN A 129 15.96 -2.10 11.92
CA GLN A 129 14.51 -2.07 12.10
C GLN A 129 13.94 -0.81 11.47
N CYS A 130 13.18 -0.97 10.39
CA CYS A 130 12.61 0.14 9.65
C CYS A 130 11.09 0.06 9.57
N ALA A 131 10.48 1.23 9.45
CA ALA A 131 9.07 1.35 9.16
C ALA A 131 8.83 2.35 8.04
N VAL A 132 7.92 2.03 7.11
CA VAL A 132 7.54 2.94 6.03
C VAL A 132 6.02 3.00 5.93
N GLY A 133 5.49 4.20 6.00
CA GLY A 133 4.07 4.48 5.84
C GLY A 133 3.78 5.28 4.58
N LEU A 134 2.76 4.87 3.83
CA LEU A 134 2.22 5.63 2.69
C LEU A 134 0.76 5.96 2.94
N VAL A 135 0.45 7.26 2.98
CA VAL A 135 -0.93 7.74 2.99
C VAL A 135 -1.28 8.31 1.61
N ASN A 136 -2.25 7.71 0.94
CA ASN A 136 -2.76 8.20 -0.34
C ASN A 136 -4.03 9.03 -0.11
N GLU A 137 -3.88 10.35 -0.23
CA GLU A 137 -4.94 11.37 -0.16
C GLU A 137 -5.07 12.16 -1.48
N LEU A 138 -4.80 11.54 -2.61
CA LEU A 138 -5.05 12.18 -3.91
C LEU A 138 -6.51 12.59 -4.08
N SER A 139 -6.74 13.63 -4.87
CA SER A 139 -8.10 14.06 -5.25
C SER A 139 -8.98 12.90 -5.72
N THR A 140 -10.28 12.97 -5.41
CA THR A 140 -11.29 11.97 -5.80
C THR A 140 -11.45 11.77 -7.31
N ASN A 141 -10.81 12.59 -8.15
CA ASN A 141 -10.78 12.46 -9.61
C ASN A 141 -9.47 11.83 -10.13
N SER A 142 -8.45 11.73 -9.29
CA SER A 142 -7.13 11.25 -9.68
C SER A 142 -7.10 9.75 -9.92
N LYS A 143 -6.33 9.31 -10.91
CA LYS A 143 -5.90 7.91 -11.05
C LYS A 143 -4.52 7.74 -10.45
N LEU A 144 -4.25 6.59 -9.87
CA LEU A 144 -2.93 6.26 -9.29
C LEU A 144 -2.43 4.91 -9.80
N LEU A 145 -1.25 4.90 -10.41
CA LEU A 145 -0.43 3.70 -10.58
C LEU A 145 0.72 3.76 -9.56
N HIS A 146 0.71 2.85 -8.61
CA HIS A 146 1.68 2.79 -7.54
C HIS A 146 2.41 1.45 -7.56
N CYS A 147 3.74 1.49 -7.55
CA CYS A 147 4.59 0.31 -7.50
C CYS A 147 5.59 0.44 -6.34
N GLU A 148 5.85 -0.67 -5.64
CA GLU A 148 6.91 -0.74 -4.63
C GLU A 148 7.77 -1.98 -4.82
N ASN A 149 9.08 -1.84 -4.52
CA ASN A 149 10.02 -2.95 -4.46
C ASN A 149 10.89 -2.84 -3.21
N TRP A 150 10.82 -3.87 -2.37
CA TRP A 150 11.52 -3.94 -1.10
C TRP A 150 12.44 -5.15 -1.03
N SER A 151 13.64 -4.97 -0.50
CA SER A 151 14.56 -6.05 -0.15
C SER A 151 14.94 -5.95 1.32
N ILE A 152 14.89 -7.10 2.03
CA ILE A 152 15.16 -7.16 3.46
C ILE A 152 16.41 -8.01 3.71
N GLY A 153 17.40 -7.37 4.35
CA GLY A 153 18.68 -7.98 4.68
C GLY A 153 18.63 -8.87 5.93
N ARG A 154 19.79 -9.41 6.30
CA ARG A 154 19.94 -10.35 7.43
C ARG A 154 19.49 -9.74 8.76
N ASP A 155 18.70 -10.52 9.52
CA ASP A 155 18.25 -10.15 10.88
C ASP A 155 17.60 -8.77 10.94
N ALA A 156 17.02 -8.32 9.81
CA ALA A 156 16.35 -7.03 9.69
C ALA A 156 14.84 -7.14 9.80
N SER A 157 14.19 -6.08 10.19
CA SER A 157 12.73 -5.99 10.27
C SER A 157 12.21 -4.79 9.49
N LEU A 158 11.19 -5.03 8.66
CA LEU A 158 10.49 -3.98 7.92
C LEU A 158 9.01 -3.99 8.31
N GLU A 159 8.50 -2.83 8.73
CA GLU A 159 7.07 -2.59 8.83
C GLU A 159 6.60 -1.71 7.66
N LEU A 160 5.63 -2.19 6.90
CA LEU A 160 5.00 -1.42 5.83
C LEU A 160 3.54 -1.13 6.20
N ALA A 161 3.14 0.13 6.13
CA ALA A 161 1.74 0.50 6.30
C ALA A 161 1.24 1.33 5.13
N SER A 162 0.03 1.05 4.66
CA SER A 162 -0.62 1.85 3.63
C SER A 162 -2.05 2.21 4.03
N LEU A 163 -2.37 3.50 3.92
CA LEU A 163 -3.73 4.02 4.10
C LEU A 163 -4.21 4.59 2.76
N SER A 164 -5.17 3.93 2.12
CA SER A 164 -5.71 4.30 0.82
C SER A 164 -7.09 4.94 0.95
N ILE A 165 -7.12 6.27 1.03
CA ILE A 165 -8.33 7.08 1.26
C ILE A 165 -8.58 8.11 0.15
N GLY A 166 -7.66 8.28 -0.82
CA GLY A 166 -7.74 9.17 -1.96
C GLY A 166 -7.72 8.45 -3.31
N GLY A 167 -7.95 9.20 -4.40
CA GLY A 167 -7.96 8.73 -5.77
C GLY A 167 -9.28 8.08 -6.21
N PHE A 168 -9.61 8.21 -7.50
CA PHE A 168 -10.79 7.59 -8.12
C PHE A 168 -10.52 6.14 -8.52
N ARG A 169 -9.38 5.90 -9.14
CA ARG A 169 -8.94 4.57 -9.56
C ARG A 169 -7.49 4.37 -9.20
N CYS A 170 -7.24 3.44 -8.30
CA CYS A 170 -5.91 3.17 -7.79
C CYS A 170 -5.53 1.72 -8.10
N LYS A 171 -4.34 1.54 -8.67
CA LYS A 171 -3.68 0.23 -8.79
C LYS A 171 -2.36 0.31 -8.07
N SER A 172 -2.20 -0.55 -7.05
CA SER A 172 -0.95 -0.71 -6.31
C SER A 172 -0.38 -2.11 -6.53
N ASP A 173 0.91 -2.21 -6.74
CA ASP A 173 1.66 -3.46 -6.85
C ASP A 173 2.90 -3.36 -5.95
N VAL A 174 2.89 -4.06 -4.82
CA VAL A 174 3.95 -4.03 -3.79
C VAL A 174 4.63 -5.37 -3.74
N ARG A 175 5.95 -5.41 -3.92
CA ARG A 175 6.75 -6.62 -3.89
C ARG A 175 7.84 -6.54 -2.85
N THR A 176 7.93 -7.57 -2.02
CA THR A 176 8.96 -7.70 -0.99
C THR A 176 9.70 -9.02 -1.13
N VAL A 177 11.03 -8.95 -1.08
CA VAL A 177 11.91 -10.11 -1.18
C VAL A 177 12.79 -10.20 0.06
N PHE A 178 12.81 -11.36 0.70
CA PHE A 178 13.77 -11.68 1.74
C PHE A 178 15.06 -12.17 1.11
N THR A 179 16.15 -11.41 1.32
CA THR A 179 17.46 -11.68 0.70
C THR A 179 18.44 -12.39 1.65
N ALA A 180 18.12 -12.46 2.96
CA ALA A 180 18.94 -13.10 3.97
C ALA A 180 18.09 -13.64 5.14
N PRO A 181 18.56 -14.69 5.86
CA PRO A 181 17.85 -15.27 6.98
C PRO A 181 17.68 -14.34 8.17
N GLY A 182 16.75 -14.67 9.07
CA GLY A 182 16.45 -13.95 10.31
C GLY A 182 15.62 -12.68 10.08
N SER A 183 15.18 -12.42 8.86
CA SER A 183 14.46 -11.19 8.52
C SER A 183 12.95 -11.34 8.66
N ASN A 184 12.29 -10.21 8.97
CA ASN A 184 10.87 -10.13 9.26
C ASN A 184 10.18 -9.01 8.47
N LEU A 185 8.95 -9.27 7.99
CA LEU A 185 8.05 -8.29 7.39
C LEU A 185 6.72 -8.26 8.14
N THR A 186 6.30 -7.06 8.55
CA THR A 186 4.91 -6.83 8.96
C THR A 186 4.30 -5.81 8.00
N GLN A 187 3.25 -6.20 7.27
CA GLN A 187 2.59 -5.30 6.32
C GLN A 187 1.11 -5.15 6.65
N ALA A 188 0.65 -3.90 6.69
CA ALA A 188 -0.72 -3.54 7.01
C ALA A 188 -1.28 -2.55 5.98
N ILE A 189 -2.46 -2.85 5.43
CA ILE A 189 -3.12 -2.01 4.43
C ILE A 189 -4.55 -1.77 4.88
N SER A 190 -4.95 -0.49 4.98
CA SER A 190 -6.34 -0.11 5.23
C SER A 190 -6.88 0.72 4.07
N ILE A 191 -8.06 0.36 3.57
CA ILE A 191 -8.69 0.92 2.38
C ILE A 191 -10.08 1.44 2.74
N HIS A 192 -10.36 2.72 2.49
CA HIS A 192 -11.71 3.24 2.51
C HIS A 192 -12.21 3.48 1.08
N GLY A 193 -13.11 2.62 0.63
CA GLY A 193 -13.83 2.76 -0.63
C GLY A 193 -15.16 3.50 -0.41
N HIS A 194 -15.39 4.59 -1.11
CA HIS A 194 -16.65 5.35 -1.09
C HIS A 194 -16.98 5.88 -2.49
N GLN A 195 -18.19 6.32 -2.74
CA GLN A 195 -18.68 6.78 -4.05
C GLN A 195 -18.48 5.69 -5.14
N GLN A 196 -17.70 5.95 -6.18
CA GLN A 196 -17.42 5.01 -7.28
C GLN A 196 -15.92 4.63 -7.35
N ARG A 197 -15.21 4.75 -6.22
CA ARG A 197 -13.78 4.44 -6.18
C ARG A 197 -13.53 2.98 -6.54
N HIS A 198 -12.48 2.76 -7.32
CA HIS A 198 -11.96 1.43 -7.63
C HIS A 198 -10.52 1.34 -7.14
N VAL A 199 -10.27 0.49 -6.15
CA VAL A 199 -8.96 0.35 -5.51
C VAL A 199 -8.52 -1.10 -5.61
N ASP A 200 -7.37 -1.33 -6.23
CA ASP A 200 -6.81 -2.65 -6.49
C ASP A 200 -5.39 -2.71 -5.91
N HIS A 201 -5.22 -3.47 -4.84
CA HIS A 201 -3.93 -3.76 -4.22
C HIS A 201 -3.49 -5.18 -4.56
N HIS A 202 -2.31 -5.31 -5.14
CA HIS A 202 -1.63 -6.57 -5.41
C HIS A 202 -0.34 -6.61 -4.60
N ILE A 203 -0.17 -7.64 -3.77
CA ILE A 203 0.98 -7.78 -2.88
C ILE A 203 1.67 -9.10 -3.19
N GLU A 204 2.98 -9.05 -3.40
CA GLU A 204 3.81 -10.25 -3.52
C GLU A 204 4.88 -10.26 -2.43
N ILE A 205 4.99 -11.37 -1.70
CA ILE A 205 6.00 -11.56 -0.66
C ILE A 205 6.75 -12.85 -0.96
N HIS A 206 8.06 -12.74 -1.20
CA HIS A 206 8.91 -13.85 -1.62
C HIS A 206 9.92 -14.24 -0.54
N HIS A 207 9.69 -15.40 0.07
CA HIS A 207 10.63 -16.05 0.98
C HIS A 207 11.60 -16.90 0.16
N LEU A 208 12.74 -16.32 -0.23
CA LEU A 208 13.77 -17.01 -1.03
C LEU A 208 14.84 -17.69 -0.17
N VAL A 209 14.84 -17.44 1.13
CA VAL A 209 15.84 -17.91 2.08
C VAL A 209 15.17 -18.43 3.35
N PRO A 210 15.80 -19.35 4.11
CA PRO A 210 15.19 -19.92 5.31
C PRO A 210 15.14 -18.93 6.47
N HIS A 211 14.34 -19.26 7.50
CA HIS A 211 14.21 -18.49 8.75
C HIS A 211 13.75 -17.06 8.52
N THR A 212 12.66 -16.87 7.77
CA THR A 212 12.07 -15.55 7.52
C THR A 212 10.59 -15.55 7.86
N ASP A 213 10.11 -14.46 8.43
CA ASP A 213 8.74 -14.33 8.89
C ASP A 213 8.01 -13.19 8.17
N SER A 214 6.74 -13.42 7.80
CA SER A 214 5.90 -12.37 7.22
C SER A 214 4.46 -12.41 7.74
N SER A 215 3.89 -11.23 7.94
CA SER A 215 2.49 -11.05 8.31
C SER A 215 1.88 -9.93 7.46
N LEU A 216 0.87 -10.26 6.64
CA LEU A 216 0.13 -9.31 5.80
C LEU A 216 -1.31 -9.20 6.28
N HIS A 217 -1.72 -7.98 6.65
CA HIS A 217 -3.11 -7.68 6.99
C HIS A 217 -3.69 -6.65 6.01
N ILE A 218 -4.83 -6.95 5.41
CA ILE A 218 -5.56 -6.00 4.54
C ILE A 218 -6.99 -5.86 5.05
N HIS A 219 -7.38 -4.63 5.39
CA HIS A 219 -8.73 -4.28 5.80
C HIS A 219 -9.33 -3.29 4.80
N ALA A 220 -10.47 -3.64 4.19
CA ALA A 220 -11.17 -2.78 3.24
C ALA A 220 -12.60 -2.50 3.71
N ALA A 221 -12.90 -1.24 4.01
CA ALA A 221 -14.27 -0.76 4.25
C ALA A 221 -14.80 -0.15 2.95
N CYS A 222 -15.90 -0.71 2.42
CA CYS A 222 -16.46 -0.31 1.13
C CYS A 222 -17.90 0.17 1.27
N ASP A 223 -18.15 1.39 0.81
CA ASP A 223 -19.47 2.01 0.80
C ASP A 223 -19.89 2.44 -0.62
N ASP A 224 -21.14 2.91 -0.76
CA ASP A 224 -21.76 3.38 -2.00
C ASP A 224 -21.68 2.36 -3.15
N GLN A 225 -20.94 2.67 -4.21
CA GLN A 225 -20.69 1.82 -5.38
C GLN A 225 -19.20 1.52 -5.54
N SER A 226 -18.43 1.66 -4.47
CA SER A 226 -17.00 1.42 -4.50
C SER A 226 -16.66 -0.05 -4.71
N HIS A 227 -15.48 -0.30 -5.23
CA HIS A 227 -14.95 -1.62 -5.48
C HIS A 227 -13.51 -1.74 -5.01
N SER A 228 -13.26 -2.54 -4.00
CA SER A 228 -11.91 -2.88 -3.53
C SER A 228 -11.52 -4.29 -3.97
N ILE A 229 -10.31 -4.46 -4.44
CA ILE A 229 -9.70 -5.74 -4.76
C ILE A 229 -8.39 -5.84 -3.99
N SER A 230 -8.23 -6.94 -3.24
CA SER A 230 -7.01 -7.25 -2.51
C SER A 230 -6.53 -8.63 -2.92
N THR A 231 -5.38 -8.67 -3.59
CA THR A 231 -4.72 -9.93 -3.97
C THR A 231 -3.38 -10.02 -3.25
N GLY A 232 -3.04 -11.20 -2.74
CA GLY A 232 -1.77 -11.43 -2.06
C GLY A 232 -1.18 -12.76 -2.46
N LEU A 233 0.01 -12.76 -3.06
CA LEU A 233 0.79 -13.95 -3.36
C LEU A 233 1.94 -14.06 -2.35
N LEU A 234 1.91 -15.10 -1.55
CA LEU A 234 2.99 -15.53 -0.65
C LEU A 234 3.72 -16.71 -1.29
N THR A 235 4.99 -16.54 -1.63
CA THR A 235 5.82 -17.60 -2.21
C THR A 235 6.89 -18.01 -1.22
N ILE A 236 7.01 -19.32 -0.92
CA ILE A 236 8.09 -19.91 -0.13
C ILE A 236 8.87 -20.84 -1.06
N ALA A 237 10.12 -20.48 -1.36
CA ALA A 237 10.99 -21.24 -2.28
C ALA A 237 11.40 -22.60 -1.71
N GLU A 238 11.79 -23.54 -2.57
CA GLU A 238 12.10 -24.94 -2.22
C GLU A 238 13.10 -25.13 -1.06
N HIS A 239 14.04 -24.19 -0.89
CA HIS A 239 15.06 -24.27 0.18
C HIS A 239 14.80 -23.30 1.34
N ALA A 240 13.68 -22.62 1.35
CA ALA A 240 13.32 -21.64 2.38
C ALA A 240 12.58 -22.29 3.56
N ASN A 241 13.24 -23.27 4.22
CA ASN A 241 12.68 -23.93 5.39
C ASN A 241 12.63 -23.02 6.62
N HIS A 242 11.77 -23.36 7.59
CA HIS A 242 11.58 -22.64 8.84
C HIS A 242 11.08 -21.19 8.63
N CYS A 243 10.30 -20.97 7.59
CA CYS A 243 9.59 -19.72 7.39
C CYS A 243 8.21 -19.78 8.06
N ASP A 244 7.76 -18.64 8.60
CA ASP A 244 6.39 -18.42 9.08
C ASP A 244 5.75 -17.29 8.26
N ALA A 245 4.68 -17.61 7.52
CA ALA A 245 4.08 -16.70 6.57
C ALA A 245 2.55 -16.67 6.70
N GLY A 246 2.01 -15.51 7.06
CA GLY A 246 0.58 -15.34 7.27
C GLY A 246 -0.03 -14.18 6.50
N GLN A 247 -1.27 -14.35 6.00
CA GLN A 247 -2.03 -13.25 5.42
C GLN A 247 -3.51 -13.31 5.84
N VAL A 248 -4.04 -12.15 6.22
CA VAL A 248 -5.43 -12.00 6.67
C VAL A 248 -6.09 -10.83 5.96
N PHE A 249 -7.14 -11.11 5.19
CA PHE A 249 -7.91 -10.10 4.46
C PHE A 249 -9.31 -10.02 5.04
N LYS A 250 -9.71 -8.81 5.45
CA LYS A 250 -11.03 -8.55 5.99
C LYS A 250 -11.72 -7.44 5.20
N ASN A 251 -12.98 -7.64 4.83
CA ASN A 251 -13.79 -6.65 4.14
C ASN A 251 -15.05 -6.33 4.95
N LEU A 252 -15.33 -5.04 5.10
CA LEU A 252 -16.57 -4.52 5.67
C LEU A 252 -17.40 -3.88 4.54
N LEU A 253 -18.59 -4.39 4.27
CA LEU A 253 -19.51 -3.89 3.26
C LEU A 253 -20.59 -3.04 3.92
N LEU A 254 -20.66 -1.78 3.54
CA LEU A 254 -21.53 -0.77 4.14
C LEU A 254 -22.78 -0.52 3.30
N SER A 255 -22.77 -0.87 2.01
CA SER A 255 -23.90 -0.72 1.11
C SER A 255 -24.10 -1.95 0.22
N GLU A 256 -25.30 -2.12 -0.33
CA GLU A 256 -25.66 -3.25 -1.22
C GLU A 256 -24.93 -3.22 -2.57
N LYS A 257 -24.43 -2.04 -2.99
CA LYS A 257 -23.74 -1.85 -4.26
C LYS A 257 -22.22 -1.88 -4.11
N ALA A 258 -21.71 -1.79 -2.89
CA ALA A 258 -20.30 -1.92 -2.61
C ALA A 258 -19.79 -3.33 -2.89
N ARG A 259 -18.56 -3.44 -3.34
CA ARG A 259 -17.92 -4.72 -3.64
C ARG A 259 -16.53 -4.75 -3.03
N ALA A 260 -16.17 -5.91 -2.49
CA ALA A 260 -14.84 -6.16 -2.00
C ALA A 260 -14.42 -7.60 -2.33
N GLU A 261 -13.28 -7.76 -2.96
CA GLU A 261 -12.69 -9.04 -3.31
C GLU A 261 -11.43 -9.26 -2.49
N ALA A 262 -11.32 -10.42 -1.83
CA ALA A 262 -10.16 -10.83 -1.05
C ALA A 262 -9.63 -12.15 -1.63
N ILE A 263 -8.42 -12.12 -2.18
CA ILE A 263 -7.84 -13.23 -2.94
C ILE A 263 -6.43 -13.50 -2.41
N PRO A 264 -6.31 -14.13 -1.23
CA PRO A 264 -5.02 -14.58 -0.72
C PRO A 264 -4.58 -15.88 -1.42
N GLU A 265 -3.35 -15.91 -1.90
CA GLU A 265 -2.73 -17.04 -2.61
C GLU A 265 -1.45 -17.47 -1.90
N LEU A 266 -1.20 -18.78 -1.85
CA LEU A 266 0.02 -19.38 -1.31
C LEU A 266 0.66 -20.28 -2.36
N GLU A 267 1.96 -20.10 -2.57
CA GLU A 267 2.81 -20.99 -3.34
C GLU A 267 3.94 -21.49 -2.43
N VAL A 268 3.80 -22.71 -1.90
CA VAL A 268 4.73 -23.26 -0.92
C VAL A 268 5.47 -24.45 -1.53
N LEU A 269 6.77 -24.31 -1.70
CA LEU A 269 7.64 -25.31 -2.32
C LEU A 269 8.60 -25.97 -1.29
N ALA A 270 8.63 -25.49 -0.04
CA ALA A 270 9.42 -26.04 1.06
C ALA A 270 8.55 -26.90 1.99
N ASP A 271 9.17 -27.87 2.67
CA ASP A 271 8.46 -28.86 3.51
C ASP A 271 8.26 -28.39 4.97
N GLU A 272 9.29 -27.78 5.59
CA GLU A 272 9.30 -27.40 6.99
C GLU A 272 8.96 -25.92 7.18
N VAL A 273 7.69 -25.55 6.99
CA VAL A 273 7.23 -24.17 7.09
C VAL A 273 5.88 -24.08 7.80
N ALA A 274 5.57 -22.90 8.37
CA ALA A 274 4.23 -22.51 8.75
C ALA A 274 3.70 -21.51 7.72
N ALA A 275 2.59 -21.84 7.06
CA ALA A 275 1.97 -20.93 6.10
C ALA A 275 0.45 -20.97 6.25
N ALA A 276 -0.15 -19.81 6.36
CA ALA A 276 -1.60 -19.71 6.53
C ALA A 276 -2.17 -18.46 5.81
N HIS A 277 -3.39 -18.59 5.33
CA HIS A 277 -4.14 -17.43 4.90
C HIS A 277 -5.60 -17.48 5.37
N GLY A 278 -6.23 -16.31 5.48
CA GLY A 278 -7.64 -16.18 5.81
C GLY A 278 -8.27 -15.00 5.09
N ALA A 279 -9.52 -15.14 4.68
CA ALA A 279 -10.30 -14.07 4.11
C ALA A 279 -11.72 -14.07 4.69
N ALA A 280 -12.23 -12.88 5.01
CA ALA A 280 -13.60 -12.71 5.51
C ALA A 280 -14.21 -11.44 4.91
N SER A 281 -15.46 -11.52 4.51
CA SER A 281 -16.24 -10.37 4.07
C SER A 281 -17.59 -10.39 4.79
N ALA A 282 -17.94 -9.28 5.43
CA ALA A 282 -19.18 -9.17 6.18
C ALA A 282 -19.84 -7.81 5.92
N PRO A 283 -21.18 -7.74 5.94
CA PRO A 283 -21.87 -6.46 6.03
C PRO A 283 -21.68 -5.84 7.41
N VAL A 284 -22.01 -4.55 7.54
CA VAL A 284 -22.04 -3.88 8.85
C VAL A 284 -23.03 -4.59 9.78
N ASP A 285 -22.62 -4.79 11.02
CA ASP A 285 -23.46 -5.39 12.05
C ASP A 285 -24.56 -4.40 12.49
N ARG A 286 -25.81 -4.75 12.19
CA ARG A 286 -26.98 -3.92 12.50
C ARG A 286 -27.21 -3.76 14.00
N ASP A 287 -26.87 -4.73 14.81
CA ASP A 287 -27.04 -4.68 16.26
C ASP A 287 -26.00 -3.72 16.86
N GLN A 288 -24.76 -3.73 16.38
CA GLN A 288 -23.75 -2.74 16.75
C GLN A 288 -24.17 -1.32 16.35
N LEU A 289 -24.68 -1.14 15.12
CA LEU A 289 -25.19 0.15 14.65
C LEU A 289 -26.33 0.65 15.55
N HIS A 290 -27.33 -0.19 15.81
CA HIS A 290 -28.44 0.15 16.71
C HIS A 290 -27.98 0.48 18.14
N TYR A 291 -26.99 -0.25 18.65
CA TYR A 291 -26.42 0.02 19.96
C TYR A 291 -25.79 1.43 20.01
N LEU A 292 -24.97 1.78 19.04
CA LEU A 292 -24.33 3.10 18.97
C LEU A 292 -25.36 4.22 18.85
N MET A 293 -26.38 4.06 18.00
CA MET A 293 -27.49 5.00 17.86
C MET A 293 -28.27 5.16 19.17
N SER A 294 -28.48 4.08 19.93
CA SER A 294 -29.15 4.13 21.24
C SER A 294 -28.34 4.89 22.30
N ARG A 295 -27.04 5.08 22.07
CA ARG A 295 -26.15 5.89 22.90
C ARG A 295 -26.08 7.35 22.48
N GLY A 296 -26.85 7.77 21.47
CA GLY A 296 -27.03 9.15 21.05
C GLY A 296 -26.24 9.57 19.81
N LEU A 297 -25.56 8.63 19.11
CA LEU A 297 -24.92 8.90 17.84
C LEU A 297 -25.97 8.97 16.72
N THR A 298 -25.74 9.85 15.73
CA THR A 298 -26.49 9.79 14.48
C THR A 298 -26.11 8.53 13.69
N PRO A 299 -26.92 8.08 12.71
CA PRO A 299 -26.55 6.94 11.87
C PRO A 299 -25.18 7.12 11.19
N GLU A 300 -24.90 8.32 10.70
CA GLU A 300 -23.64 8.67 10.03
C GLU A 300 -22.44 8.61 10.98
N GLU A 301 -22.58 9.17 12.19
CA GLU A 301 -21.55 9.10 13.22
C GLU A 301 -21.28 7.66 13.67
N ALA A 302 -22.33 6.86 13.80
CA ALA A 302 -22.21 5.46 14.20
C ALA A 302 -21.50 4.64 13.11
N ILE A 303 -21.82 4.85 11.83
CA ILE A 303 -21.14 4.21 10.69
C ILE A 303 -19.66 4.63 10.66
N ALA A 304 -19.37 5.93 10.77
CA ALA A 304 -17.99 6.41 10.75
C ALA A 304 -17.15 5.80 11.90
N LEU A 305 -17.72 5.66 13.09
CA LEU A 305 -17.04 5.02 14.23
C LEU A 305 -16.77 3.53 13.98
N LEU A 306 -17.70 2.81 13.33
CA LEU A 306 -17.51 1.41 12.95
C LEU A 306 -16.43 1.26 11.88
N ILE A 307 -16.41 2.14 10.88
CA ILE A 307 -15.36 2.19 9.85
C ILE A 307 -14.01 2.46 10.50
N GLU A 308 -13.93 3.47 11.36
CA GLU A 308 -12.70 3.85 12.04
C GLU A 308 -12.12 2.68 12.85
N GLY A 309 -12.94 2.06 13.70
CA GLY A 309 -12.51 0.90 14.49
C GLY A 309 -12.03 -0.28 13.63
N PHE A 310 -12.78 -0.60 12.57
CA PHE A 310 -12.43 -1.67 11.64
C PHE A 310 -11.12 -1.41 10.88
N MET A 311 -10.93 -0.20 10.39
CA MET A 311 -9.72 0.17 9.65
C MET A 311 -8.49 0.31 10.56
N GLN A 312 -8.67 0.82 11.79
CA GLN A 312 -7.59 0.89 12.79
C GLN A 312 -7.14 -0.49 13.26
N ASP A 313 -8.05 -1.48 13.34
CA ASP A 313 -7.70 -2.88 13.63
C ASP A 313 -6.73 -3.45 12.57
N GLY A 314 -6.81 -2.98 11.33
CA GLY A 314 -5.86 -3.34 10.27
C GLY A 314 -4.40 -3.02 10.59
N PHE A 315 -4.13 -2.07 11.47
CA PHE A 315 -2.79 -1.67 11.90
C PHE A 315 -2.36 -2.31 13.23
N SER A 316 -3.14 -3.22 13.80
CA SER A 316 -2.91 -3.79 15.14
C SER A 316 -1.67 -4.68 15.25
N ASN A 317 -1.16 -5.20 14.13
CA ASN A 317 0.05 -6.01 14.07
C ASN A 317 1.36 -5.19 13.98
N LEU A 318 1.27 -3.88 13.71
CA LEU A 318 2.42 -2.98 13.68
C LEU A 318 2.91 -2.68 15.10
N LYS A 319 4.20 -2.35 15.23
CA LYS A 319 4.87 -2.05 16.51
C LYS A 319 5.39 -0.61 16.59
N GLN A 320 5.70 0.00 15.43
CA GLN A 320 6.26 1.35 15.39
C GLN A 320 5.19 2.42 15.67
N GLU A 321 5.26 3.02 16.86
CA GLU A 321 4.24 3.97 17.33
C GLU A 321 4.07 5.17 16.39
N ALA A 322 5.15 5.73 15.87
CA ALA A 322 5.08 6.87 14.94
C ALA A 322 4.28 6.52 13.67
N LEU A 323 4.49 5.30 13.13
CA LEU A 323 3.75 4.79 11.98
C LEU A 323 2.26 4.61 12.30
N ILE A 324 1.95 3.94 13.41
CA ILE A 324 0.57 3.68 13.85
C ILE A 324 -0.18 5.00 14.07
N ASN A 325 0.45 5.95 14.76
CA ASN A 325 -0.16 7.24 15.08
C ASN A 325 -0.45 8.06 13.82
N GLU A 326 0.47 8.07 12.84
CA GLU A 326 0.22 8.75 11.55
C GLU A 326 -0.98 8.14 10.83
N MET A 327 -1.02 6.80 10.68
CA MET A 327 -2.13 6.11 10.01
C MET A 327 -3.48 6.40 10.68
N ARG A 328 -3.53 6.35 12.01
CA ARG A 328 -4.74 6.64 12.79
C ARG A 328 -5.16 8.10 12.64
N THR A 329 -4.24 9.03 12.80
CA THR A 329 -4.53 10.47 12.69
C THR A 329 -5.10 10.82 11.32
N ARG A 330 -4.49 10.32 10.24
CA ARG A 330 -4.97 10.56 8.88
C ARG A 330 -6.33 9.95 8.61
N LEU A 331 -6.58 8.74 9.12
CA LEU A 331 -7.88 8.10 9.01
C LEU A 331 -8.97 8.89 9.73
N THR A 332 -8.75 9.30 10.98
CA THR A 332 -9.70 10.10 11.75
C THR A 332 -10.02 11.41 11.05
N VAL A 333 -9.01 12.15 10.58
CA VAL A 333 -9.21 13.39 9.83
C VAL A 333 -10.02 13.17 8.55
N HIS A 334 -9.73 12.10 7.82
CA HIS A 334 -10.48 11.76 6.61
C HIS A 334 -11.96 11.50 6.92
N LEU A 335 -12.28 10.69 7.92
CA LEU A 335 -13.66 10.35 8.29
C LEU A 335 -14.42 11.57 8.81
N GLU A 336 -13.80 12.44 9.57
CA GLU A 336 -14.39 13.71 10.00
C GLU A 336 -14.72 14.65 8.82
N CYS A 337 -13.90 14.62 7.77
CA CYS A 337 -14.18 15.39 6.54
C CYS A 337 -15.36 14.81 5.76
N GLU A 338 -15.48 13.48 5.70
CA GLU A 338 -16.62 12.82 5.03
C GLU A 338 -17.95 13.07 5.78
N LEU A 339 -17.96 13.08 7.13
CA LEU A 339 -19.14 13.40 7.92
C LEU A 339 -19.68 14.83 7.73
N LYS A 340 -18.85 15.75 7.22
CA LYS A 340 -19.23 17.16 6.97
C LYS A 340 -19.76 17.40 5.56
N ARG A 341 -19.72 16.42 4.70
CA ARG A 341 -20.23 16.47 3.31
C ARG A 341 -21.68 16.02 3.24
#